data_01bd082573491453a071be6508e9c7d0
#
_entry.id   01bd082573491453a071be6508e9c7d0
#
_cell.length_a   1.000
_cell.length_b   1.000
_cell.length_c   1.000
_cell.angle_alpha   90.00
_cell.angle_beta   90.00
_cell.angle_gamma   90.00
#
_symmetry.space_group_name_H-M   'P 1'
#
loop_
_entity.id
_entity.type
_entity.pdbx_description
1 polymer ?
#
loop_
_entity_poly.entity_id
_entity_poly.type
_entity_poly.pdbx_seq_one_letter_code
_entity_poly.pdbx_strand_id
1 'polypeptide(L)'
;PIACGTNCTLIPMAVPLAALRGFGIRTVRMRSEQALSGAGWQLLFDEDANKRMLDTMIPGEAEKVAEELLHVFGTRVGAVVESAEIVLDIECQRVARRDGHQVFVEATFTQPFSLDSVLQAFTLHQFPETVTRCPSAPVRPLHLVEHIDVEHHLWSNGDVFSSHPKPSEDLQTGMSVVVGDVKLVDEYTLSFSAYSHNTIRGAAGGTLLLAEQAVVEGRIP
;
A
#
# COMPACT_ATOMS: atom_id res chain seq x y z
N PRO A 1 -16.36 2.65 -19.06
CA PRO A 1 -15.16 2.04 -18.47
C PRO A 1 -15.52 1.46 -17.09
N ILE A 2 -14.83 0.38 -16.72
CA ILE A 2 -14.92 -0.21 -15.38
C ILE A 2 -13.62 0.17 -14.66
N ALA A 3 -13.74 0.66 -13.43
CA ALA A 3 -12.60 0.89 -12.53
C ALA A 3 -12.78 0.05 -11.27
N CYS A 4 -11.71 -0.55 -10.79
CA CYS A 4 -11.70 -1.32 -9.56
C CYS A 4 -10.51 -0.91 -8.67
N GLY A 5 -10.64 -1.12 -7.37
CA GLY A 5 -9.51 -1.02 -6.45
C GLY A 5 -8.51 -2.14 -6.69
N THR A 6 -7.26 -1.88 -6.37
CA THR A 6 -6.19 -2.87 -6.39
C THR A 6 -6.29 -3.80 -5.18
N ASN A 7 -5.50 -4.90 -5.21
CA ASN A 7 -5.32 -5.77 -4.05
C ASN A 7 -4.86 -4.97 -2.81
N CYS A 8 -5.40 -5.30 -1.64
CA CYS A 8 -5.11 -4.59 -0.39
C CYS A 8 -3.64 -4.73 0.07
N THR A 9 -2.96 -5.81 -0.31
CA THR A 9 -1.53 -6.02 -0.03
C THR A 9 -0.63 -5.21 -0.96
N LEU A 10 -1.12 -4.90 -2.17
CA LEU A 10 -0.39 -4.05 -3.11
C LEU A 10 -0.21 -2.62 -2.58
N ILE A 11 -1.22 -2.07 -1.91
CA ILE A 11 -1.25 -0.67 -1.48
C ILE A 11 -0.03 -0.29 -0.62
N PRO A 12 0.30 -0.98 0.48
CA PRO A 12 1.45 -0.61 1.31
C PRO A 12 2.80 -0.78 0.59
N MET A 13 2.87 -1.56 -0.49
CA MET A 13 4.07 -1.67 -1.32
C MET A 13 4.10 -0.61 -2.42
N ALA A 14 3.01 -0.44 -3.16
CA ALA A 14 2.98 0.39 -4.36
C ALA A 14 3.09 1.90 -4.04
N VAL A 15 2.49 2.39 -2.95
CA VAL A 15 2.51 3.83 -2.64
C VAL A 15 3.92 4.31 -2.29
N PRO A 16 4.72 3.63 -1.41
CA PRO A 16 6.12 3.98 -1.21
C PRO A 16 6.98 3.84 -2.48
N LEU A 17 6.79 2.77 -3.26
CA LEU A 17 7.53 2.60 -4.51
C LEU A 17 7.21 3.70 -5.54
N ALA A 18 5.99 4.23 -5.55
CA ALA A 18 5.63 5.36 -6.41
C ALA A 18 6.43 6.63 -6.07
N ALA A 19 6.69 6.88 -4.78
CA ALA A 19 7.56 7.98 -4.34
C ALA A 19 9.01 7.82 -4.82
N LEU A 20 9.45 6.58 -5.01
CA LEU A 20 10.82 6.23 -5.42
C LEU A 20 10.95 5.99 -6.94
N ARG A 21 9.88 6.17 -7.71
CA ARG A 21 9.88 5.86 -9.16
C ARG A 21 10.99 6.58 -9.93
N GLY A 22 11.36 7.78 -9.49
CA GLY A 22 12.42 8.59 -10.10
C GLY A 22 13.81 7.97 -10.03
N PHE A 23 14.06 7.02 -9.12
CA PHE A 23 15.33 6.30 -9.01
C PHE A 23 15.42 5.11 -9.99
N GLY A 24 14.33 4.75 -10.67
CA GLY A 24 14.29 3.66 -11.65
C GLY A 24 14.26 2.29 -10.99
N ILE A 25 13.08 1.80 -10.59
CA ILE A 25 12.90 0.51 -9.91
C ILE A 25 13.29 -0.63 -10.87
N ARG A 26 14.17 -1.51 -10.41
CA ARG A 26 14.69 -2.64 -11.18
C ARG A 26 14.19 -3.98 -10.64
N THR A 27 14.32 -4.20 -9.33
CA THR A 27 13.84 -5.43 -8.67
C THR A 27 13.09 -5.07 -7.40
N VAL A 28 12.11 -5.87 -7.03
CA VAL A 28 11.41 -5.75 -5.76
C VAL A 28 11.25 -7.15 -5.17
N ARG A 29 11.81 -7.37 -3.97
CA ARG A 29 11.49 -8.50 -3.12
C ARG A 29 10.56 -8.03 -2.03
N MET A 30 9.45 -8.71 -1.81
CA MET A 30 8.47 -8.34 -0.79
C MET A 30 7.94 -9.59 -0.07
N ARG A 31 7.92 -9.54 1.26
CA ARG A 31 7.17 -10.43 2.11
C ARG A 31 6.04 -9.66 2.80
N SER A 32 4.82 -10.18 2.75
CA SER A 32 3.69 -9.57 3.46
C SER A 32 3.25 -10.38 4.67
N GLU A 33 2.77 -9.66 5.68
CA GLU A 33 2.01 -10.17 6.82
C GLU A 33 0.59 -9.65 6.73
N GLN A 34 -0.33 -10.54 6.33
CA GLN A 34 -1.71 -10.18 6.07
C GLN A 34 -2.62 -10.53 7.25
N ALA A 35 -3.38 -9.56 7.69
CA ALA A 35 -4.33 -9.68 8.77
C ALA A 35 -5.53 -10.58 8.42
N LEU A 36 -6.19 -11.15 9.45
CA LEU A 36 -7.33 -12.07 9.32
C LEU A 36 -8.51 -11.46 8.55
N SER A 37 -8.81 -10.15 8.74
CA SER A 37 -9.90 -9.48 8.03
C SER A 37 -9.75 -9.48 6.50
N GLY A 38 -8.52 -9.66 5.98
CA GLY A 38 -8.28 -9.84 4.56
C GLY A 38 -8.85 -11.13 3.97
N ALA A 39 -9.18 -12.12 4.80
CA ALA A 39 -9.84 -13.37 4.39
C ALA A 39 -11.39 -13.28 4.40
N GLY A 40 -11.93 -12.09 4.71
CA GLY A 40 -13.37 -11.85 4.77
C GLY A 40 -13.98 -12.02 6.18
N TRP A 41 -15.13 -11.41 6.40
CA TRP A 41 -15.74 -11.31 7.72
C TRP A 41 -16.12 -12.67 8.31
N GLN A 42 -16.52 -13.65 7.49
CA GLN A 42 -16.87 -14.99 7.95
C GLN A 42 -15.69 -15.69 8.61
N LEU A 43 -14.52 -15.67 7.95
CA LEU A 43 -13.31 -16.27 8.47
C LEU A 43 -12.74 -15.51 9.67
N LEU A 44 -12.99 -14.21 9.78
CA LEU A 44 -12.56 -13.40 10.93
C LEU A 44 -13.16 -13.91 12.26
N PHE A 45 -14.36 -14.50 12.22
CA PHE A 45 -15.08 -15.01 13.40
C PHE A 45 -15.05 -16.54 13.53
N ASP A 46 -14.43 -17.27 12.60
CA ASP A 46 -14.22 -18.72 12.66
C ASP A 46 -12.83 -19.02 13.24
N GLU A 47 -12.79 -19.27 14.56
CA GLU A 47 -11.52 -19.51 15.27
C GLU A 47 -10.74 -20.73 14.73
N ASP A 48 -11.45 -21.79 14.32
CA ASP A 48 -10.82 -23.01 13.81
C ASP A 48 -10.27 -22.80 12.39
N ALA A 49 -10.98 -22.05 11.55
CA ALA A 49 -10.46 -21.64 10.24
C ALA A 49 -9.24 -20.73 10.40
N ASN A 50 -9.30 -19.75 11.33
CA ASN A 50 -8.19 -18.86 11.63
C ASN A 50 -6.92 -19.64 12.05
N LYS A 51 -7.05 -20.57 12.99
CA LYS A 51 -5.91 -21.38 13.45
C LYS A 51 -5.25 -22.17 12.32
N ARG A 52 -6.07 -22.69 11.36
CA ARG A 52 -5.53 -23.43 10.19
C ARG A 52 -4.84 -22.55 9.16
N MET A 53 -5.18 -21.26 9.12
CA MET A 53 -4.67 -20.29 8.12
C MET A 53 -3.47 -19.47 8.64
N LEU A 54 -3.20 -19.51 9.94
CA LEU A 54 -2.08 -18.78 10.53
C LEU A 54 -0.74 -19.32 10.05
N ASP A 55 0.19 -18.42 9.82
CA ASP A 55 1.57 -18.70 9.40
C ASP A 55 1.66 -19.53 8.11
N THR A 56 0.60 -19.50 7.30
CA THR A 56 0.56 -20.18 6.00
C THR A 56 0.67 -19.17 4.85
N MET A 57 1.28 -19.64 3.76
CA MET A 57 1.25 -18.90 2.49
C MET A 57 -0.18 -18.84 1.96
N ILE A 58 -0.56 -17.70 1.39
CA ILE A 58 -1.89 -17.49 0.81
C ILE A 58 -1.84 -17.87 -0.68
N PRO A 59 -2.51 -18.96 -1.08
CA PRO A 59 -2.43 -19.43 -2.46
C PRO A 59 -2.92 -18.40 -3.47
N GLY A 60 -2.14 -18.18 -4.55
CA GLY A 60 -2.47 -17.28 -5.66
C GLY A 60 -2.35 -15.77 -5.35
N GLU A 61 -2.05 -15.40 -4.09
CA GLU A 61 -2.00 -14.00 -3.69
C GLU A 61 -0.72 -13.31 -4.18
N ALA A 62 0.41 -14.02 -4.12
CA ALA A 62 1.70 -13.49 -4.57
C ALA A 62 1.69 -13.16 -6.06
N GLU A 63 1.17 -14.07 -6.88
CA GLU A 63 1.02 -13.92 -8.33
C GLU A 63 0.12 -12.73 -8.66
N LYS A 64 -1.03 -12.61 -7.97
CA LYS A 64 -1.96 -11.51 -8.17
C LYS A 64 -1.34 -10.16 -7.81
N VAL A 65 -0.65 -10.07 -6.68
CA VAL A 65 0.05 -8.84 -6.27
C VAL A 65 1.13 -8.45 -7.28
N ALA A 66 1.89 -9.44 -7.79
CA ALA A 66 2.91 -9.21 -8.79
C ALA A 66 2.32 -8.69 -10.11
N GLU A 67 1.28 -9.33 -10.65
CA GLU A 67 0.61 -8.90 -11.87
C GLU A 67 0.04 -7.49 -11.74
N GLU A 68 -0.64 -7.18 -10.63
CA GLU A 68 -1.19 -5.85 -10.38
C GLU A 68 -0.10 -4.78 -10.24
N LEU A 69 1.05 -5.09 -9.58
CA LEU A 69 2.17 -4.15 -9.48
C LEU A 69 2.71 -3.79 -10.85
N LEU A 70 2.99 -4.79 -11.70
CA LEU A 70 3.50 -4.58 -13.04
C LEU A 70 2.54 -3.75 -13.90
N HIS A 71 1.23 -3.95 -13.74
CA HIS A 71 0.22 -3.16 -14.42
C HIS A 71 0.17 -1.70 -13.93
N VAL A 72 0.15 -1.47 -12.61
CA VAL A 72 0.09 -0.13 -12.00
C VAL A 72 1.33 0.70 -12.32
N PHE A 73 2.50 0.06 -12.37
CA PHE A 73 3.77 0.72 -12.73
C PHE A 73 4.03 0.74 -14.24
N GLY A 74 3.17 0.12 -15.02
CA GLY A 74 3.26 0.05 -16.47
C GLY A 74 3.10 1.41 -17.16
N THR A 75 3.29 1.39 -18.46
CA THR A 75 3.19 2.58 -19.31
C THR A 75 1.97 2.47 -20.21
N ARG A 76 1.15 3.53 -20.24
CA ARG A 76 -0.01 3.58 -21.12
C ARG A 76 0.41 3.83 -22.57
N VAL A 77 0.06 2.91 -23.45
CA VAL A 77 0.27 3.01 -24.89
C VAL A 77 -1.09 2.91 -25.59
N GLY A 78 -1.63 4.04 -25.98
CA GLY A 78 -2.99 4.13 -26.54
C GLY A 78 -4.08 3.71 -25.54
N ALA A 79 -4.78 2.61 -25.83
CA ALA A 79 -5.87 2.06 -24.99
C ALA A 79 -5.41 0.93 -24.04
N VAL A 80 -4.16 0.50 -24.12
CA VAL A 80 -3.61 -0.58 -23.29
C VAL A 80 -2.53 -0.07 -22.34
N VAL A 81 -2.25 -0.85 -21.30
CA VAL A 81 -1.13 -0.62 -20.41
C VAL A 81 -0.10 -1.74 -20.70
N GLU A 82 1.09 -1.35 -21.12
CA GLU A 82 2.24 -2.24 -21.18
C GLU A 82 2.81 -2.40 -19.77
N SER A 83 2.99 -3.64 -19.34
CA SER A 83 3.49 -3.96 -18.00
C SER A 83 4.89 -3.38 -17.78
N ALA A 84 5.18 -2.98 -16.55
CA ALA A 84 6.51 -2.52 -16.16
C ALA A 84 7.53 -3.67 -16.22
N GLU A 85 8.76 -3.36 -16.59
CA GLU A 85 9.89 -4.30 -16.59
C GLU A 85 10.58 -4.31 -15.22
N ILE A 86 9.89 -4.84 -14.20
CA ILE A 86 10.39 -4.98 -12.83
C ILE A 86 10.47 -6.47 -12.50
N VAL A 87 11.62 -6.93 -11.99
CA VAL A 87 11.77 -8.31 -11.52
C VAL A 87 11.19 -8.40 -10.11
N LEU A 88 10.26 -9.33 -9.88
CA LEU A 88 9.52 -9.46 -8.63
C LEU A 88 9.76 -10.81 -7.96
N ASP A 89 9.90 -10.77 -6.63
CA ASP A 89 9.94 -11.93 -5.73
C ASP A 89 8.99 -11.62 -4.57
N ILE A 90 7.77 -12.19 -4.60
CA ILE A 90 6.66 -11.83 -3.72
C ILE A 90 6.26 -13.03 -2.87
N GLU A 91 6.16 -12.82 -1.57
CA GLU A 91 5.65 -13.80 -0.61
C GLU A 91 4.48 -13.20 0.19
N CYS A 92 3.37 -13.95 0.29
CA CYS A 92 2.17 -13.51 1.00
C CYS A 92 1.78 -14.51 2.08
N GLN A 93 1.83 -14.08 3.34
CA GLN A 93 1.61 -14.91 4.52
C GLN A 93 0.48 -14.36 5.40
N ARG A 94 -0.32 -15.26 6.01
CA ARG A 94 -1.34 -14.91 6.99
C ARG A 94 -0.76 -14.84 8.39
N VAL A 95 -1.14 -13.82 9.18
CA VAL A 95 -0.71 -13.65 10.58
C VAL A 95 -1.90 -13.46 11.52
N ALA A 96 -1.68 -13.71 12.82
CA ALA A 96 -2.68 -13.57 13.88
C ALA A 96 -2.92 -12.10 14.29
N ARG A 97 -3.18 -11.25 13.31
CA ARG A 97 -3.55 -9.84 13.51
C ARG A 97 -4.93 -9.63 12.92
N ARG A 98 -5.81 -8.89 13.60
CA ARG A 98 -7.17 -8.67 13.15
C ARG A 98 -7.22 -7.86 11.86
N ASP A 99 -6.62 -6.67 11.86
CA ASP A 99 -6.62 -5.70 10.78
C ASP A 99 -5.20 -5.19 10.50
N GLY A 100 -4.98 -4.66 9.31
CA GLY A 100 -3.71 -4.08 8.87
C GLY A 100 -2.78 -5.07 8.17
N HIS A 101 -2.36 -4.73 6.95
CA HIS A 101 -1.36 -5.48 6.20
C HIS A 101 -0.01 -4.78 6.30
N GLN A 102 1.02 -5.52 6.69
CA GLN A 102 2.40 -5.06 6.71
C GLN A 102 3.18 -5.73 5.60
N VAL A 103 4.04 -4.97 4.94
CA VAL A 103 4.98 -5.47 3.94
C VAL A 103 6.39 -5.12 4.34
N PHE A 104 7.33 -6.02 4.07
CA PHE A 104 8.76 -5.84 4.19
C PHE A 104 9.34 -5.88 2.78
N VAL A 105 9.91 -4.78 2.37
CA VAL A 105 10.35 -4.57 0.99
C VAL A 105 11.85 -4.39 0.93
N GLU A 106 12.51 -5.08 0.00
CA GLU A 106 13.84 -4.79 -0.47
C GLU A 106 13.75 -4.49 -1.96
N ALA A 107 14.18 -3.31 -2.37
CA ALA A 107 14.11 -2.87 -3.75
C ALA A 107 15.45 -2.39 -4.26
N THR A 108 15.82 -2.79 -5.51
CA THR A 108 16.99 -2.28 -6.20
C THR A 108 16.57 -1.30 -7.29
N PHE A 109 17.44 -0.33 -7.55
CA PHE A 109 17.18 0.77 -8.47
C PHE A 109 18.31 0.92 -9.49
N THR A 110 18.04 1.61 -10.60
CA THR A 110 19.02 1.88 -11.65
C THR A 110 19.89 3.10 -11.36
N GLN A 111 19.39 4.03 -10.50
CA GLN A 111 20.11 5.22 -10.10
C GLN A 111 20.57 5.08 -8.64
N PRO A 112 21.79 5.52 -8.30
CA PRO A 112 22.25 5.55 -6.92
C PRO A 112 21.50 6.64 -6.13
N PHE A 113 21.36 6.44 -4.85
CA PHE A 113 20.69 7.37 -3.94
C PHE A 113 21.35 7.39 -2.55
N SER A 114 21.08 8.44 -1.79
CA SER A 114 21.39 8.53 -0.37
C SER A 114 20.13 8.27 0.48
N LEU A 115 20.33 7.90 1.74
CA LEU A 115 19.20 7.76 2.68
C LEU A 115 18.38 9.04 2.76
N ASP A 116 19.04 10.20 2.82
CA ASP A 116 18.39 11.51 2.89
C ASP A 116 17.50 11.76 1.67
N SER A 117 17.95 11.40 0.46
CA SER A 117 17.14 11.56 -0.76
C SER A 117 15.91 10.65 -0.76
N VAL A 118 16.00 9.46 -0.20
CA VAL A 118 14.86 8.54 -0.03
C VAL A 118 13.86 9.08 1.00
N LEU A 119 14.33 9.50 2.18
CA LEU A 119 13.47 10.08 3.22
C LEU A 119 12.78 11.35 2.71
N GLN A 120 13.49 12.18 1.94
CA GLN A 120 12.91 13.34 1.28
C GLN A 120 11.85 12.93 0.26
N ALA A 121 12.10 11.90 -0.56
CA ALA A 121 11.12 11.41 -1.54
C ALA A 121 9.83 10.94 -0.85
N PHE A 122 9.91 10.20 0.25
CA PHE A 122 8.75 9.80 1.04
C PHE A 122 8.00 11.00 1.65
N THR A 123 8.72 11.95 2.22
CA THR A 123 8.14 13.12 2.89
C THR A 123 7.45 14.07 1.91
N LEU A 124 8.02 14.24 0.71
CA LEU A 124 7.51 15.15 -0.32
C LEU A 124 6.51 14.50 -1.28
N HIS A 125 6.30 13.18 -1.18
CA HIS A 125 5.34 12.51 -2.06
C HIS A 125 3.94 13.03 -1.83
N GLN A 126 3.27 13.44 -2.90
CA GLN A 126 1.93 14.02 -2.88
C GLN A 126 1.02 13.29 -3.86
N PHE A 127 -0.25 13.31 -3.58
CA PHE A 127 -1.26 12.93 -4.56
C PHE A 127 -1.36 13.95 -5.70
N PRO A 128 -1.81 13.53 -6.90
CA PRO A 128 -2.28 14.48 -7.91
C PRO A 128 -3.38 15.40 -7.35
N GLU A 129 -3.47 16.63 -7.87
CA GLU A 129 -4.46 17.62 -7.42
C GLU A 129 -5.91 17.09 -7.48
N THR A 130 -6.23 16.27 -8.47
CA THR A 130 -7.55 15.64 -8.58
C THR A 130 -7.90 14.76 -7.38
N VAL A 131 -6.90 14.08 -6.80
CA VAL A 131 -7.07 13.23 -5.60
C VAL A 131 -7.15 14.07 -4.33
N THR A 132 -6.32 15.11 -4.18
CA THR A 132 -6.33 15.97 -2.98
C THR A 132 -7.65 16.73 -2.79
N ARG A 133 -8.46 16.83 -3.85
CA ARG A 133 -9.81 17.42 -3.80
C ARG A 133 -10.89 16.44 -3.32
N CYS A 134 -10.57 15.17 -3.16
CA CYS A 134 -11.50 14.14 -2.74
C CYS A 134 -11.66 14.17 -1.20
N PRO A 135 -12.90 14.12 -0.66
CA PRO A 135 -13.14 14.14 0.78
C PRO A 135 -12.45 13.02 1.58
N SER A 136 -12.30 11.82 0.98
CA SER A 136 -11.65 10.69 1.63
C SER A 136 -10.14 10.61 1.41
N ALA A 137 -9.55 11.54 0.64
CA ALA A 137 -8.11 11.60 0.46
C ALA A 137 -7.41 11.93 1.78
N PRO A 138 -6.42 11.15 2.24
CA PRO A 138 -5.68 11.49 3.45
C PRO A 138 -4.86 12.78 3.24
N VAL A 139 -4.44 13.40 4.34
CA VAL A 139 -3.60 14.62 4.31
C VAL A 139 -2.32 14.39 3.51
N ARG A 140 -1.72 13.20 3.65
CA ARG A 140 -0.56 12.75 2.86
C ARG A 140 -0.72 11.28 2.47
N PRO A 141 -0.22 10.89 1.29
CA PRO A 141 -0.22 9.47 0.88
C PRO A 141 0.64 8.59 1.77
N LEU A 142 1.73 9.14 2.30
CA LEU A 142 2.69 8.46 3.17
C LEU A 142 2.82 9.16 4.52
N HIS A 143 2.90 8.37 5.59
CA HIS A 143 3.26 8.81 6.93
C HIS A 143 4.59 8.15 7.31
N LEU A 144 5.67 8.91 7.30
CA LEU A 144 7.00 8.42 7.61
C LEU A 144 7.21 8.35 9.13
N VAL A 145 7.66 7.20 9.61
CA VAL A 145 8.03 6.95 11.01
C VAL A 145 9.40 6.30 11.09
N GLU A 146 10.01 6.29 12.25
CA GLU A 146 11.28 5.59 12.46
C GLU A 146 11.07 4.07 12.42
N HIS A 147 10.11 3.57 13.20
CA HIS A 147 9.73 2.15 13.27
C HIS A 147 8.23 1.99 13.19
N ILE A 148 7.75 0.93 12.53
CA ILE A 148 6.33 0.63 12.45
C ILE A 148 5.86 -0.04 13.74
N ASP A 149 4.87 0.55 14.38
CA ASP A 149 4.09 -0.02 15.47
C ASP A 149 2.71 -0.42 14.95
N VAL A 150 2.47 -1.72 14.77
CA VAL A 150 1.24 -2.25 14.19
C VAL A 150 0.01 -2.06 15.08
N GLU A 151 0.21 -1.80 16.38
CA GLU A 151 -0.87 -1.53 17.34
C GLU A 151 -1.37 -0.09 17.26
N HIS A 152 -0.46 0.87 17.00
CA HIS A 152 -0.74 2.30 17.06
C HIS A 152 -0.82 2.99 15.70
N HIS A 153 -0.18 2.44 14.66
CA HIS A 153 -0.02 3.12 13.37
C HIS A 153 -1.12 2.80 12.33
N LEU A 154 -2.08 1.93 12.67
CA LEU A 154 -3.11 1.47 11.72
C LEU A 154 -3.98 2.62 11.16
N TRP A 155 -4.32 3.58 12.02
CA TRP A 155 -5.29 4.62 11.74
C TRP A 155 -4.66 5.96 11.40
N SER A 156 -3.73 5.95 10.44
CA SER A 156 -3.06 7.15 9.94
C SER A 156 -3.89 7.87 8.87
N ASN A 157 -3.91 9.20 8.93
CA ASN A 157 -4.34 10.07 7.83
C ASN A 157 -3.16 10.75 7.11
N GLY A 158 -1.91 10.36 7.44
CA GLY A 158 -0.68 10.92 6.89
C GLY A 158 -0.05 12.05 7.70
N ASP A 159 -0.74 12.53 8.74
CA ASP A 159 -0.26 13.58 9.65
C ASP A 159 -0.39 13.15 11.11
N VAL A 160 -1.50 12.48 11.45
CA VAL A 160 -1.78 12.00 12.80
C VAL A 160 -2.23 10.54 12.81
N PHE A 161 -2.08 9.88 13.96
CA PHE A 161 -2.63 8.57 14.26
C PHE A 161 -3.85 8.73 15.16
N SER A 162 -5.02 8.25 14.73
CA SER A 162 -6.23 8.30 15.54
C SER A 162 -6.23 7.20 16.61
N SER A 163 -6.38 7.58 17.88
CA SER A 163 -6.56 6.65 19.00
C SER A 163 -8.01 6.20 19.17
N HIS A 164 -8.97 6.94 18.60
CA HIS A 164 -10.41 6.66 18.64
C HIS A 164 -10.99 6.79 17.22
N PRO A 165 -10.62 5.89 16.30
CA PRO A 165 -10.98 6.03 14.90
C PRO A 165 -12.49 5.87 14.69
N LYS A 166 -13.04 6.77 13.89
CA LYS A 166 -14.44 6.75 13.44
C LYS A 166 -14.49 6.97 11.93
N PRO A 167 -14.15 5.96 11.13
CA PRO A 167 -14.01 6.12 9.68
C PRO A 167 -15.32 6.50 8.97
N SER A 168 -16.48 6.35 9.61
CA SER A 168 -17.77 6.86 9.10
C SER A 168 -17.98 8.37 9.31
N GLU A 169 -17.22 9.00 10.22
CA GLU A 169 -17.27 10.43 10.54
C GLU A 169 -16.04 11.16 10.00
N ASP A 170 -14.88 10.49 9.99
CA ASP A 170 -13.61 10.97 9.45
C ASP A 170 -13.13 10.02 8.35
N LEU A 171 -13.45 10.37 7.10
CA LEU A 171 -13.15 9.56 5.92
C LEU A 171 -11.65 9.47 5.60
N GLN A 172 -10.80 10.31 6.20
CA GLN A 172 -9.36 10.32 5.97
C GLN A 172 -8.62 9.35 6.91
N THR A 173 -9.25 8.96 8.03
CA THR A 173 -8.60 8.10 9.02
C THR A 173 -8.36 6.69 8.48
N GLY A 174 -7.14 6.17 8.66
CA GLY A 174 -6.74 4.86 8.12
C GLY A 174 -6.48 4.84 6.60
N MET A 175 -6.46 6.03 5.94
CA MET A 175 -6.31 6.13 4.48
C MET A 175 -4.88 6.37 4.01
N SER A 176 -3.94 6.67 4.90
CA SER A 176 -2.51 6.80 4.57
C SER A 176 -1.78 5.47 4.69
N VAL A 177 -0.67 5.34 3.97
CA VAL A 177 0.31 4.25 4.16
C VAL A 177 1.41 4.74 5.09
N VAL A 178 1.68 3.97 6.15
CA VAL A 178 2.79 4.24 7.05
C VAL A 178 4.05 3.56 6.52
N VAL A 179 5.17 4.28 6.49
CA VAL A 179 6.49 3.77 6.07
C VAL A 179 7.47 3.95 7.20
N GLY A 180 8.24 2.92 7.50
CA GLY A 180 9.28 2.96 8.53
C GLY A 180 10.37 1.93 8.29
N ASP A 181 11.29 1.81 9.24
CA ASP A 181 12.42 0.87 9.19
C ASP A 181 13.30 1.03 7.95
N VAL A 182 13.39 2.26 7.43
CA VAL A 182 14.08 2.59 6.18
C VAL A 182 15.58 2.46 6.34
N LYS A 183 16.22 1.62 5.54
CA LYS A 183 17.66 1.34 5.60
C LYS A 183 18.27 1.23 4.21
N LEU A 184 19.44 1.84 4.02
CA LEU A 184 20.28 1.53 2.87
C LEU A 184 20.94 0.16 3.08
N VAL A 185 20.80 -0.73 2.10
CA VAL A 185 21.60 -1.96 2.00
C VAL A 185 22.92 -1.65 1.29
N ASP A 186 22.82 -0.89 0.19
CA ASP A 186 23.92 -0.30 -0.56
C ASP A 186 23.44 0.96 -1.32
N GLU A 187 24.25 1.53 -2.20
CA GLU A 187 23.93 2.75 -2.94
C GLU A 187 22.80 2.58 -3.98
N TYR A 188 22.40 1.34 -4.31
CA TYR A 188 21.33 1.00 -5.25
C TYR A 188 20.21 0.19 -4.62
N THR A 189 20.36 -0.21 -3.35
CA THR A 189 19.43 -1.13 -2.69
C THR A 189 18.91 -0.55 -1.38
N LEU A 190 17.60 -0.49 -1.27
CA LEU A 190 16.86 0.02 -0.11
C LEU A 190 16.03 -1.09 0.51
N SER A 191 16.00 -1.16 1.84
CA SER A 191 14.97 -1.91 2.57
C SER A 191 14.09 -0.98 3.39
N PHE A 192 12.80 -1.30 3.49
CA PHE A 192 11.83 -0.60 4.32
C PHE A 192 10.65 -1.50 4.68
N SER A 193 9.92 -1.11 5.72
CA SER A 193 8.62 -1.69 6.05
C SER A 193 7.52 -0.69 5.68
N ALA A 194 6.36 -1.19 5.29
CA ALA A 194 5.18 -0.34 5.13
C ALA A 194 3.92 -1.04 5.65
N TYR A 195 2.96 -0.24 6.12
CA TYR A 195 1.78 -0.71 6.82
C TYR A 195 0.55 0.10 6.42
N SER A 196 -0.58 -0.56 6.19
CA SER A 196 -1.84 0.13 5.88
C SER A 196 -3.06 -0.66 6.35
N HIS A 197 -4.16 0.05 6.54
CA HIS A 197 -5.44 -0.55 6.88
C HIS A 197 -6.05 -1.24 5.65
N ASN A 198 -6.03 -2.58 5.65
CA ASN A 198 -6.45 -3.41 4.51
C ASN A 198 -7.93 -3.27 4.14
N THR A 199 -8.83 -3.05 5.11
CA THR A 199 -10.27 -2.91 4.87
C THR A 199 -10.71 -1.45 4.64
N ILE A 200 -9.92 -0.47 5.06
CA ILE A 200 -10.16 0.96 4.80
C ILE A 200 -9.40 1.37 3.53
N ARG A 201 -8.09 1.61 3.61
CA ARG A 201 -7.30 2.06 2.45
C ARG A 201 -7.27 1.02 1.34
N GLY A 202 -7.15 -0.26 1.71
CA GLY A 202 -7.06 -1.39 0.77
C GLY A 202 -8.41 -1.87 0.22
N ALA A 203 -9.54 -1.37 0.70
CA ALA A 203 -10.87 -1.80 0.25
C ALA A 203 -11.89 -0.66 0.24
N ALA A 204 -12.74 -0.52 1.27
CA ALA A 204 -13.89 0.38 1.26
C ALA A 204 -13.51 1.85 1.03
N GLY A 205 -12.58 2.39 1.82
CA GLY A 205 -12.12 3.78 1.70
C GLY A 205 -11.38 4.02 0.38
N GLY A 206 -10.54 3.07 -0.06
CA GLY A 206 -9.87 3.17 -1.36
C GLY A 206 -10.84 3.15 -2.54
N THR A 207 -11.92 2.37 -2.46
CA THR A 207 -12.98 2.34 -3.48
C THR A 207 -13.79 3.64 -3.48
N LEU A 208 -14.07 4.19 -2.30
CA LEU A 208 -14.72 5.50 -2.17
C LEU A 208 -13.86 6.60 -2.81
N LEU A 209 -12.56 6.65 -2.46
CA LEU A 209 -11.61 7.61 -3.03
C LEU A 209 -11.56 7.52 -4.57
N LEU A 210 -11.58 6.31 -5.13
CA LEU A 210 -11.62 6.11 -6.59
C LEU A 210 -12.91 6.66 -7.21
N ALA A 211 -14.06 6.48 -6.56
CA ALA A 211 -15.34 7.04 -7.01
C ALA A 211 -15.33 8.57 -6.93
N GLU A 212 -14.86 9.15 -5.83
CA GLU A 212 -14.72 10.60 -5.65
C GLU A 212 -13.78 11.20 -6.72
N GLN A 213 -12.66 10.55 -7.00
CA GLN A 213 -11.75 10.98 -8.06
C GLN A 213 -12.44 10.96 -9.43
N ALA A 214 -13.25 9.95 -9.73
CA ALA A 214 -13.98 9.87 -10.99
C ALA A 214 -15.00 11.02 -11.13
N VAL A 215 -15.62 11.47 -10.04
CA VAL A 215 -16.48 12.67 -10.01
C VAL A 215 -15.63 13.93 -10.23
N VAL A 216 -14.53 14.10 -9.52
CA VAL A 216 -13.63 15.27 -9.65
C VAL A 216 -13.07 15.40 -11.07
N GLU A 217 -12.80 14.28 -11.74
CA GLU A 217 -12.34 14.24 -13.14
C GLU A 217 -13.47 14.34 -14.16
N GLY A 218 -14.74 14.47 -13.74
CA GLY A 218 -15.90 14.55 -14.64
C GLY A 218 -16.18 13.27 -15.43
N ARG A 219 -15.73 12.12 -14.96
CA ARG A 219 -15.96 10.80 -15.60
C ARG A 219 -17.33 10.23 -15.27
N ILE A 220 -17.89 10.63 -14.15
CA ILE A 220 -19.26 10.35 -13.70
C ILE A 220 -19.89 11.64 -13.18
N PRO A 221 -21.24 11.80 -13.33
CA PRO A 221 -21.94 12.99 -12.90
C PRO A 221 -21.98 13.17 -11.39
#